data_7773ae42839f7ae5d0138fe0f4f829be
#
_entry.id   7773ae42839f7ae5d0138fe0f4f829be
#
_cell.length_a   1.000
_cell.length_b   1.000
_cell.length_c   1.000
_cell.angle_alpha   90.00
_cell.angle_beta   90.00
_cell.angle_gamma   90.00
#
_symmetry.space_group_name_H-M   'P 1'
#
loop_
_entity.id
_entity.type
_entity.pdbx_description
1 polymer ?
#
loop_
_entity_poly.entity_id
_entity_poly.type
_entity_poly.pdbx_seq_one_letter_code
_entity_poly.pdbx_strand_id
1 'polypeptide(L)'
;MLRRRGLALFATLTLFAVALAGCMPGAGRTWNGPDPVRTIPFKGLGAWWDVWDWSPTFTGGSAPQDLADVDRLAAAGVQTLYIQTATYRHPDDVLDPTLLKAIVRRAHLRNMKVVGWYLPQFLDMEVDIRRMSAITGLGVDGIGIDIEATDNPDVADRTDKLMAEVRFLRALHPDVPMAAIPVTPIIWEQLNRSWWPNFPYRELSRYMDAWMPMAYWSYRRAGSFPEWGDPYLYTAESVTRLRTLTGRPNLPVHPIGGEGTGMTVDDAARMAIAASDTGAIGGSVYDDRITPQAVYPALGFMRRAQVK
;
A
#
# COMPACT_ATOMS: atom_id res chain seq x y z
N MET A 1 -20.75 -51.87 19.54
CA MET A 1 -19.43 -51.23 19.68
C MET A 1 -19.40 -49.91 18.92
N LEU A 2 -19.91 -48.89 19.55
CA LEU A 2 -19.89 -47.50 19.04
C LEU A 2 -19.57 -46.63 20.24
N ARG A 3 -18.43 -45.94 20.17
CA ARG A 3 -18.10 -44.72 20.94
C ARG A 3 -16.58 -44.52 20.93
N ARG A 4 -16.13 -43.51 20.18
CA ARG A 4 -14.97 -42.65 20.45
C ARG A 4 -14.50 -42.01 19.12
N ARG A 5 -15.21 -40.98 18.62
CA ARG A 5 -14.66 -39.96 17.73
C ARG A 5 -15.52 -38.71 17.93
N GLY A 6 -15.20 -37.89 18.91
CA GLY A 6 -15.98 -36.68 19.15
C GLY A 6 -15.37 -35.76 20.21
N LEU A 7 -14.05 -35.73 20.39
CA LEU A 7 -13.45 -34.83 21.40
C LEU A 7 -12.18 -34.11 20.98
N ALA A 8 -11.78 -34.21 19.70
CA ALA A 8 -10.54 -33.57 19.27
C ALA A 8 -10.72 -32.23 18.54
N LEU A 9 -11.97 -31.86 18.17
CA LEU A 9 -12.21 -30.62 17.39
C LEU A 9 -12.48 -29.37 18.23
N PHE A 10 -12.79 -29.51 19.54
CA PHE A 10 -13.09 -28.36 20.39
C PHE A 10 -11.86 -27.76 21.11
N ALA A 11 -10.75 -28.47 21.19
CA ALA A 11 -9.58 -27.98 21.91
C ALA A 11 -8.73 -26.99 21.10
N THR A 12 -8.78 -27.04 19.77
CA THR A 12 -7.98 -26.18 18.88
C THR A 12 -8.57 -24.78 18.72
N LEU A 13 -9.90 -24.65 18.69
CA LEU A 13 -10.55 -23.33 18.60
C LEU A 13 -10.39 -22.50 19.87
N THR A 14 -10.37 -23.15 21.04
CA THR A 14 -10.24 -22.46 22.34
C THR A 14 -8.82 -21.95 22.60
N LEU A 15 -7.80 -22.60 22.07
CA LEU A 15 -6.42 -22.13 22.18
C LEU A 15 -6.12 -20.90 21.32
N PHE A 16 -6.76 -20.76 20.15
CA PHE A 16 -6.60 -19.58 19.30
C PHE A 16 -7.31 -18.33 19.86
N ALA A 17 -8.50 -18.50 20.43
CA ALA A 17 -9.23 -17.42 21.09
C ALA A 17 -8.52 -16.92 22.37
N VAL A 18 -7.87 -17.81 23.13
CA VAL A 18 -7.10 -17.47 24.33
C VAL A 18 -5.78 -16.78 23.98
N ALA A 19 -5.13 -17.15 22.83
CA ALA A 19 -3.94 -16.46 22.34
C ALA A 19 -4.23 -15.02 21.89
N LEU A 20 -5.39 -14.77 21.28
CA LEU A 20 -5.84 -13.41 20.89
C LEU A 20 -6.20 -12.54 22.12
N ALA A 21 -6.71 -13.12 23.19
CA ALA A 21 -7.06 -12.40 24.40
C ALA A 21 -5.87 -12.18 25.37
N GLY A 22 -4.82 -13.02 25.28
CA GLY A 22 -3.66 -12.98 26.18
C GLY A 22 -2.45 -12.19 25.68
N CYS A 23 -2.41 -11.80 24.41
CA CYS A 23 -1.33 -11.01 23.80
C CYS A 23 -1.84 -9.68 23.27
N MET A 24 -2.57 -8.89 24.05
CA MET A 24 -2.65 -7.47 23.82
C MET A 24 -1.42 -6.84 24.50
N PRO A 25 -0.33 -6.52 23.79
CA PRO A 25 0.67 -5.65 24.34
C PRO A 25 -0.03 -4.30 24.54
N GLY A 26 -0.35 -3.97 25.78
CA GLY A 26 -0.85 -2.67 26.12
C GLY A 26 0.15 -1.61 25.71
N ALA A 27 -0.38 -0.46 25.33
CA ALA A 27 0.27 0.75 24.89
C ALA A 27 0.71 0.69 23.40
N GLY A 28 -0.17 1.22 22.56
CA GLY A 28 0.25 1.65 21.23
C GLY A 28 1.55 2.43 21.35
N ARG A 29 2.53 2.08 20.53
CA ARG A 29 3.80 2.78 20.47
C ARG A 29 3.51 4.28 20.39
N THR A 30 3.97 5.04 21.35
CA THR A 30 3.84 6.50 21.28
C THR A 30 4.59 6.95 20.05
N TRP A 31 3.88 7.59 19.12
CA TRP A 31 4.52 8.17 17.96
C TRP A 31 5.47 9.28 18.41
N ASN A 32 6.74 9.07 18.18
CA ASN A 32 7.82 10.03 18.50
C ASN A 32 8.33 10.78 17.26
N GLY A 33 7.54 10.83 16.19
CA GLY A 33 7.91 11.32 14.88
C GLY A 33 8.23 10.20 13.88
N PRO A 34 8.50 10.54 12.60
CA PRO A 34 8.90 9.56 11.60
C PRO A 34 10.22 8.90 12.01
N ASP A 35 10.28 7.58 12.00
CA ASP A 35 11.54 6.85 12.09
C ASP A 35 12.21 6.88 10.70
N PRO A 36 13.33 7.58 10.50
CA PRO A 36 13.98 7.70 9.20
C PRO A 36 14.32 6.35 8.56
N VAL A 37 14.64 5.35 9.39
CA VAL A 37 14.99 3.99 8.90
C VAL A 37 13.77 3.28 8.37
N ARG A 38 12.64 3.36 9.07
CA ARG A 38 11.39 2.69 8.67
C ARG A 38 10.72 3.33 7.46
N THR A 39 11.04 4.59 7.14
CA THR A 39 10.52 5.25 5.95
C THR A 39 11.33 4.96 4.69
N ILE A 40 12.53 4.38 4.80
CA ILE A 40 13.44 4.14 3.65
C ILE A 40 12.75 3.40 2.51
N PRO A 41 11.99 2.31 2.71
CA PRO A 41 11.36 1.57 1.61
C PRO A 41 10.31 2.37 0.83
N PHE A 42 9.81 3.46 1.41
CA PHE A 42 8.74 4.28 0.83
C PHE A 42 9.24 5.60 0.23
N LYS A 43 10.57 5.83 0.23
CA LYS A 43 11.16 7.07 -0.29
C LYS A 43 11.43 7.00 -1.77
N GLY A 44 11.37 8.17 -2.42
CA GLY A 44 11.81 8.35 -3.79
C GLY A 44 10.78 7.96 -4.84
N LEU A 45 11.25 7.69 -6.04
CA LEU A 45 10.42 7.30 -7.17
C LEU A 45 10.04 5.83 -7.07
N GLY A 46 8.72 5.56 -7.07
CA GLY A 46 8.16 4.20 -7.07
C GLY A 46 7.50 3.80 -8.39
N ALA A 47 7.34 2.49 -8.58
CA ALA A 47 6.53 1.88 -9.63
C ALA A 47 5.70 0.75 -9.04
N TRP A 48 4.51 0.50 -9.62
CA TRP A 48 3.53 -0.46 -9.12
C TRP A 48 3.34 -1.60 -10.10
N TRP A 49 3.29 -2.81 -9.57
CA TRP A 49 2.87 -4.02 -10.25
C TRP A 49 1.73 -4.65 -9.46
N ASP A 50 0.61 -4.90 -10.11
CA ASP A 50 -0.46 -5.73 -9.56
C ASP A 50 -0.32 -7.19 -10.03
N VAL A 51 -1.22 -8.07 -9.59
CA VAL A 51 -1.17 -9.50 -9.95
C VAL A 51 -1.41 -9.77 -11.45
N TRP A 52 -2.03 -8.83 -12.15
CA TRP A 52 -2.23 -8.91 -13.60
C TRP A 52 -0.95 -8.64 -14.40
N ASP A 53 0.00 -7.97 -13.78
CA ASP A 53 1.25 -7.60 -14.43
C ASP A 53 2.28 -8.70 -14.40
N TRP A 54 2.42 -9.39 -13.26
CA TRP A 54 3.58 -10.27 -13.03
C TRP A 54 3.26 -11.73 -12.71
N SER A 55 2.00 -12.10 -12.34
CA SER A 55 1.69 -13.46 -11.88
C SER A 55 1.15 -14.34 -13.01
N PRO A 56 1.89 -15.34 -13.51
CA PRO A 56 1.39 -16.31 -14.48
C PRO A 56 0.21 -17.11 -13.95
N THR A 57 0.22 -17.47 -12.66
CA THR A 57 -0.89 -18.19 -12.02
C THR A 57 -2.19 -17.38 -12.14
N PHE A 58 -2.12 -16.08 -11.90
CA PHE A 58 -3.30 -15.23 -11.93
C PHE A 58 -3.75 -14.87 -13.35
N THR A 59 -2.81 -14.69 -14.28
CA THR A 59 -3.10 -14.34 -15.69
C THR A 59 -3.40 -15.55 -16.58
N GLY A 60 -3.30 -16.76 -16.06
CA GLY A 60 -3.60 -17.98 -16.84
C GLY A 60 -2.47 -18.43 -17.76
N GLY A 61 -1.21 -18.10 -17.46
CA GLY A 61 -0.05 -18.71 -18.13
C GLY A 61 1.08 -17.78 -18.56
N SER A 62 0.82 -16.51 -18.88
CA SER A 62 1.89 -15.55 -19.20
C SER A 62 1.59 -14.20 -18.57
N ALA A 63 2.54 -13.71 -17.78
CA ALA A 63 2.48 -12.35 -17.26
C ALA A 63 3.11 -11.37 -18.26
N PRO A 64 2.57 -10.14 -18.40
CA PRO A 64 3.11 -9.14 -19.33
C PRO A 64 4.45 -8.55 -18.88
N GLN A 65 4.81 -8.65 -17.60
CA GLN A 65 6.05 -8.12 -17.04
C GLN A 65 6.91 -9.23 -16.44
N ASP A 66 8.23 -9.07 -16.53
CA ASP A 66 9.22 -10.06 -16.10
C ASP A 66 10.45 -9.40 -15.42
N LEU A 67 11.53 -10.19 -15.26
CA LEU A 67 12.77 -9.71 -14.65
C LEU A 67 13.49 -8.62 -15.47
N ALA A 68 13.26 -8.55 -16.79
CA ALA A 68 13.85 -7.51 -17.62
C ALA A 68 13.15 -6.16 -17.38
N ASP A 69 11.88 -6.18 -17.02
CA ASP A 69 11.15 -4.96 -16.64
C ASP A 69 11.65 -4.37 -15.32
N VAL A 70 12.10 -5.21 -14.38
CA VAL A 70 12.80 -4.74 -13.18
C VAL A 70 14.07 -3.96 -13.56
N ASP A 71 14.84 -4.46 -14.55
CA ASP A 71 16.03 -3.77 -15.04
C ASP A 71 15.69 -2.45 -15.71
N ARG A 72 14.62 -2.43 -16.51
CA ARG A 72 14.10 -1.23 -17.18
C ARG A 72 13.68 -0.18 -16.15
N LEU A 73 12.95 -0.56 -15.12
CA LEU A 73 12.53 0.34 -14.04
C LEU A 73 13.75 0.93 -13.30
N ALA A 74 14.73 0.10 -12.97
CA ALA A 74 15.98 0.58 -12.36
C ALA A 74 16.71 1.57 -13.26
N ALA A 75 16.80 1.31 -14.57
CA ALA A 75 17.39 2.22 -15.55
C ALA A 75 16.61 3.52 -15.68
N ALA A 76 15.28 3.48 -15.55
CA ALA A 76 14.43 4.67 -15.49
C ALA A 76 14.57 5.44 -14.16
N GLY A 77 15.32 4.89 -13.20
CA GLY A 77 15.64 5.48 -11.90
C GLY A 77 14.56 5.29 -10.84
N VAL A 78 13.71 4.28 -10.99
CA VAL A 78 12.81 3.80 -9.95
C VAL A 78 13.64 3.26 -8.79
N GLN A 79 13.23 3.61 -7.57
CA GLN A 79 13.94 3.26 -6.35
C GLN A 79 13.20 2.24 -5.50
N THR A 80 11.88 2.12 -5.70
CA THR A 80 11.05 1.14 -5.01
C THR A 80 10.05 0.50 -5.97
N LEU A 81 10.02 -0.82 -6.01
CA LEU A 81 8.96 -1.59 -6.64
C LEU A 81 7.91 -1.95 -5.60
N TYR A 82 6.68 -1.52 -5.82
CA TYR A 82 5.50 -1.92 -5.07
C TYR A 82 4.82 -3.06 -5.81
N ILE A 83 4.79 -4.25 -5.22
CA ILE A 83 4.29 -5.46 -5.89
C ILE A 83 3.17 -6.12 -5.10
N GLN A 84 2.03 -6.36 -5.74
CA GLN A 84 0.92 -7.09 -5.15
C GLN A 84 1.31 -8.56 -4.96
N THR A 85 1.21 -9.07 -3.75
CA THR A 85 1.69 -10.42 -3.42
C THR A 85 0.60 -11.47 -3.39
N ALA A 86 -0.63 -11.05 -3.18
CA ALA A 86 -1.83 -11.88 -3.12
C ALA A 86 -3.07 -11.10 -3.55
N THR A 87 -4.15 -11.79 -3.85
CA THR A 87 -5.44 -11.18 -4.11
C THR A 87 -6.56 -12.00 -3.45
N TYR A 88 -7.63 -11.32 -3.04
CA TYR A 88 -8.82 -11.99 -2.50
C TYR A 88 -9.51 -12.91 -3.54
N ARG A 89 -9.20 -12.73 -4.82
CA ARG A 89 -9.74 -13.53 -5.94
C ARG A 89 -9.06 -14.88 -6.12
N HIS A 90 -8.00 -15.16 -5.36
CA HIS A 90 -7.26 -16.42 -5.41
C HIS A 90 -7.07 -16.99 -4.00
N PRO A 91 -7.12 -18.33 -3.80
CA PRO A 91 -7.03 -18.93 -2.48
C PRO A 91 -5.64 -18.83 -1.84
N ASP A 92 -4.58 -18.70 -2.64
CA ASP A 92 -3.20 -18.71 -2.13
C ASP A 92 -2.88 -17.45 -1.33
N ASP A 93 -2.11 -17.62 -0.27
CA ASP A 93 -1.64 -16.50 0.57
C ASP A 93 -0.54 -15.68 -0.12
N VAL A 94 0.18 -16.28 -1.07
CA VAL A 94 1.17 -15.64 -1.93
C VAL A 94 1.10 -16.28 -3.30
N LEU A 95 0.95 -15.46 -4.33
CA LEU A 95 0.99 -15.91 -5.72
C LEU A 95 2.44 -16.16 -6.17
N ASP A 96 2.65 -17.18 -6.96
CA ASP A 96 3.92 -17.50 -7.61
C ASP A 96 5.18 -17.24 -6.74
N PRO A 97 5.27 -17.78 -5.51
CA PRO A 97 6.26 -17.34 -4.51
C PRO A 97 7.72 -17.54 -4.97
N THR A 98 7.98 -18.48 -5.86
CA THR A 98 9.32 -18.67 -6.44
C THR A 98 9.70 -17.53 -7.39
N LEU A 99 8.78 -17.14 -8.28
CA LEU A 99 8.97 -16.01 -9.20
C LEU A 99 9.04 -14.69 -8.43
N LEU A 100 8.15 -14.49 -7.47
CA LEU A 100 8.12 -13.29 -6.64
C LEU A 100 9.46 -13.09 -5.91
N LYS A 101 10.01 -14.15 -5.29
CA LYS A 101 11.35 -14.08 -4.68
C LYS A 101 12.46 -13.80 -5.71
N ALA A 102 12.32 -14.25 -6.96
CA ALA A 102 13.28 -13.92 -8.01
C ALA A 102 13.20 -12.43 -8.39
N ILE A 103 11.98 -11.87 -8.49
CA ILE A 103 11.74 -10.42 -8.72
C ILE A 103 12.36 -9.60 -7.59
N VAL A 104 12.09 -9.96 -6.32
CA VAL A 104 12.67 -9.29 -5.15
C VAL A 104 14.19 -9.27 -5.21
N ARG A 105 14.82 -10.43 -5.45
CA ARG A 105 16.27 -10.52 -5.59
C ARG A 105 16.81 -9.67 -6.75
N ARG A 106 16.10 -9.66 -7.89
CA ARG A 106 16.51 -8.85 -9.05
C ARG A 106 16.46 -7.36 -8.73
N ALA A 107 15.41 -6.90 -8.07
CA ALA A 107 15.28 -5.51 -7.62
C ALA A 107 16.42 -5.12 -6.67
N HIS A 108 16.73 -5.95 -5.68
CA HIS A 108 17.85 -5.71 -4.75
C HIS A 108 19.21 -5.66 -5.48
N LEU A 109 19.45 -6.50 -6.48
CA LEU A 109 20.66 -6.44 -7.33
C LEU A 109 20.76 -5.14 -8.14
N ARG A 110 19.66 -4.44 -8.33
CA ARG A 110 19.59 -3.12 -8.97
C ARG A 110 19.53 -1.98 -7.96
N ASN A 111 19.78 -2.23 -6.68
CA ASN A 111 19.67 -1.26 -5.58
C ASN A 111 18.26 -0.67 -5.41
N MET A 112 17.24 -1.34 -5.89
CA MET A 112 15.84 -1.00 -5.64
C MET A 112 15.36 -1.64 -4.34
N LYS A 113 14.44 -0.97 -3.65
CA LYS A 113 13.65 -1.55 -2.57
C LYS A 113 12.42 -2.26 -3.13
N VAL A 114 11.87 -3.19 -2.35
CA VAL A 114 10.61 -3.86 -2.71
C VAL A 114 9.65 -3.77 -1.52
N VAL A 115 8.44 -3.31 -1.80
CA VAL A 115 7.33 -3.30 -0.84
C VAL A 115 6.27 -4.25 -1.37
N GLY A 116 5.99 -5.32 -0.62
CA GLY A 116 4.85 -6.18 -0.93
C GLY A 116 3.56 -5.55 -0.46
N TRP A 117 2.50 -5.59 -1.27
CA TRP A 117 1.21 -5.05 -0.86
C TRP A 117 0.06 -6.03 -1.07
N TYR A 118 -1.01 -5.83 -0.29
CA TYR A 118 -2.24 -6.59 -0.34
C TYR A 118 -3.44 -5.69 -0.06
N LEU A 119 -4.58 -5.98 -0.73
CA LEU A 119 -5.87 -5.35 -0.54
C LEU A 119 -6.76 -6.25 0.35
N PRO A 120 -6.81 -6.01 1.67
CA PRO A 120 -7.69 -6.73 2.57
C PRO A 120 -9.16 -6.37 2.28
N GLN A 121 -10.04 -7.37 2.39
CA GLN A 121 -11.46 -7.17 2.13
C GLN A 121 -12.25 -6.88 3.41
N PHE A 122 -11.63 -7.04 4.57
CA PHE A 122 -12.27 -6.85 5.89
C PHE A 122 -13.51 -7.72 6.08
N LEU A 123 -13.56 -8.89 5.40
CA LEU A 123 -14.59 -9.91 5.56
C LEU A 123 -14.13 -11.01 6.50
N ASP A 124 -12.94 -11.54 6.25
CA ASP A 124 -12.29 -12.60 7.03
C ASP A 124 -10.90 -12.11 7.51
N MET A 125 -10.85 -11.66 8.74
CA MET A 125 -9.64 -11.11 9.36
C MET A 125 -8.50 -12.14 9.43
N GLU A 126 -8.79 -13.45 9.59
CA GLU A 126 -7.75 -14.49 9.65
C GLU A 126 -7.06 -14.62 8.28
N VAL A 127 -7.84 -14.63 7.19
CA VAL A 127 -7.32 -14.68 5.82
C VAL A 127 -6.49 -13.44 5.52
N ASP A 128 -7.00 -12.25 5.83
CA ASP A 128 -6.30 -11.00 5.54
C ASP A 128 -4.98 -10.90 6.32
N ILE A 129 -4.98 -11.21 7.61
CA ILE A 129 -3.75 -11.24 8.45
C ILE A 129 -2.75 -12.28 7.92
N ARG A 130 -3.20 -13.48 7.56
CA ARG A 130 -2.32 -14.54 7.06
C ARG A 130 -1.61 -14.11 5.78
N ARG A 131 -2.34 -13.51 4.82
CA ARG A 131 -1.79 -12.99 3.56
C ARG A 131 -0.79 -11.86 3.80
N MET A 132 -1.16 -10.88 4.61
CA MET A 132 -0.26 -9.77 4.95
C MET A 132 0.99 -10.22 5.71
N SER A 133 0.86 -11.19 6.63
CA SER A 133 2.01 -11.77 7.33
C SER A 133 2.94 -12.56 6.40
N ALA A 134 2.38 -13.28 5.41
CA ALA A 134 3.16 -14.04 4.45
C ALA A 134 4.11 -13.18 3.61
N ILE A 135 3.79 -11.89 3.43
CA ILE A 135 4.66 -10.93 2.73
C ILE A 135 6.05 -10.86 3.36
N THR A 136 6.15 -10.92 4.68
CA THR A 136 7.43 -10.80 5.40
C THR A 136 8.41 -11.93 5.07
N GLY A 137 7.91 -13.11 4.69
CA GLY A 137 8.70 -14.27 4.30
C GLY A 137 9.29 -14.21 2.88
N LEU A 138 9.03 -13.13 2.13
CA LEU A 138 9.44 -12.99 0.73
C LEU A 138 10.77 -12.26 0.56
N GLY A 139 11.31 -11.67 1.64
CA GLY A 139 12.55 -10.87 1.61
C GLY A 139 12.33 -9.43 1.15
N VAL A 140 11.10 -8.94 1.22
CA VAL A 140 10.76 -7.54 0.92
C VAL A 140 11.24 -6.58 1.99
N ASP A 141 11.34 -5.29 1.66
CA ASP A 141 11.80 -4.23 2.56
C ASP A 141 10.67 -3.60 3.39
N GLY A 142 9.40 -3.86 3.03
CA GLY A 142 8.23 -3.33 3.74
C GLY A 142 6.93 -3.92 3.25
N ILE A 143 5.83 -3.57 3.95
CA ILE A 143 4.46 -3.99 3.66
C ILE A 143 3.61 -2.78 3.33
N GLY A 144 2.78 -2.88 2.29
CA GLY A 144 1.70 -1.96 1.96
C GLY A 144 0.34 -2.59 2.26
N ILE A 145 -0.51 -1.87 2.98
CA ILE A 145 -1.89 -2.27 3.24
C ILE A 145 -2.80 -1.35 2.43
N ASP A 146 -3.43 -1.91 1.41
CA ASP A 146 -4.34 -1.20 0.52
C ASP A 146 -5.73 -1.09 1.19
N ILE A 147 -6.21 0.15 1.35
CA ILE A 147 -7.38 0.43 2.17
C ILE A 147 -8.42 1.13 1.31
N GLU A 148 -9.17 0.33 0.54
CA GLU A 148 -10.23 0.84 -0.33
C GLU A 148 -11.45 -0.10 -0.44
N ALA A 149 -11.35 -1.34 0.02
CA ALA A 149 -12.39 -2.35 -0.14
C ALA A 149 -13.73 -1.92 0.48
N THR A 150 -14.82 -2.25 -0.23
CA THR A 150 -16.21 -1.99 0.17
C THR A 150 -17.07 -3.25 0.25
N ASP A 151 -16.47 -4.43 0.06
CA ASP A 151 -17.17 -5.71 0.09
C ASP A 151 -17.78 -6.01 1.46
N ASN A 152 -17.20 -5.47 2.54
CA ASN A 152 -17.87 -5.37 3.82
C ASN A 152 -18.69 -4.07 3.86
N PRO A 153 -20.02 -4.12 3.74
CA PRO A 153 -20.87 -2.92 3.69
C PRO A 153 -21.06 -2.25 5.05
N ASP A 154 -20.81 -2.96 6.15
CA ASP A 154 -20.85 -2.38 7.50
C ASP A 154 -19.56 -1.61 7.76
N VAL A 155 -19.67 -0.28 7.71
CA VAL A 155 -18.52 0.62 7.88
C VAL A 155 -17.91 0.53 9.28
N ALA A 156 -18.73 0.27 10.31
CA ALA A 156 -18.22 0.17 11.68
C ALA A 156 -17.42 -1.13 11.84
N ASP A 157 -17.97 -2.27 11.40
CA ASP A 157 -17.27 -3.56 11.40
C ASP A 157 -16.01 -3.53 10.54
N ARG A 158 -16.07 -2.92 9.35
CA ARG A 158 -14.91 -2.73 8.47
C ARG A 158 -13.80 -1.92 9.14
N THR A 159 -14.17 -0.85 9.85
CA THR A 159 -13.22 -0.02 10.59
C THR A 159 -12.62 -0.77 11.77
N ASP A 160 -13.43 -1.51 12.51
CA ASP A 160 -12.95 -2.32 13.65
C ASP A 160 -11.98 -3.42 13.19
N LYS A 161 -12.29 -4.11 12.08
CA LYS A 161 -11.40 -5.11 11.46
C LYS A 161 -10.10 -4.49 10.97
N LEU A 162 -10.15 -3.39 10.23
CA LEU A 162 -8.94 -2.67 9.81
C LEU A 162 -8.03 -2.37 11.01
N MET A 163 -8.61 -1.83 12.08
CA MET A 163 -7.82 -1.46 13.26
C MET A 163 -7.30 -2.68 14.03
N ALA A 164 -8.05 -3.77 14.07
CA ALA A 164 -7.63 -5.03 14.71
C ALA A 164 -6.48 -5.68 13.93
N GLU A 165 -6.61 -5.79 12.59
CA GLU A 165 -5.60 -6.36 11.71
C GLU A 165 -4.28 -5.60 11.79
N VAL A 166 -4.34 -4.28 11.70
CA VAL A 166 -3.14 -3.43 11.76
C VAL A 166 -2.44 -3.52 13.12
N ARG A 167 -3.19 -3.54 14.23
CA ARG A 167 -2.63 -3.75 15.57
C ARG A 167 -1.96 -5.11 15.70
N PHE A 168 -2.60 -6.14 15.19
CA PHE A 168 -2.07 -7.50 15.22
C PHE A 168 -0.80 -7.62 14.41
N LEU A 169 -0.81 -7.12 13.15
CA LEU A 169 0.36 -7.13 12.28
C LEU A 169 1.54 -6.37 12.88
N ARG A 170 1.29 -5.19 13.46
CA ARG A 170 2.34 -4.41 14.13
C ARG A 170 2.89 -5.13 15.34
N ALA A 171 2.06 -5.84 16.10
CA ALA A 171 2.51 -6.64 17.25
C ALA A 171 3.33 -7.86 16.81
N LEU A 172 2.90 -8.53 15.75
CA LEU A 172 3.58 -9.71 15.20
C LEU A 172 4.90 -9.36 14.49
N HIS A 173 4.93 -8.20 13.82
CA HIS A 173 6.07 -7.74 13.01
C HIS A 173 6.52 -6.33 13.43
N PRO A 174 7.03 -6.16 14.67
CA PRO A 174 7.28 -4.84 15.25
C PRO A 174 8.32 -4.02 14.46
N ASP A 175 9.24 -4.66 13.77
CA ASP A 175 10.35 -4.01 13.06
C ASP A 175 10.13 -3.87 11.54
N VAL A 176 9.08 -4.47 11.00
CA VAL A 176 8.78 -4.39 9.56
C VAL A 176 8.21 -3.01 9.23
N PRO A 177 8.75 -2.28 8.24
CA PRO A 177 8.16 -1.05 7.73
C PRO A 177 6.75 -1.30 7.16
N MET A 178 5.77 -0.49 7.56
CA MET A 178 4.38 -0.64 7.12
C MET A 178 3.83 0.67 6.60
N ALA A 179 3.19 0.65 5.44
CA ALA A 179 2.49 1.80 4.86
C ALA A 179 0.98 1.57 4.74
N ALA A 180 0.20 2.61 5.04
CA ALA A 180 -1.20 2.66 4.66
C ALA A 180 -1.33 3.19 3.23
N ILE A 181 -2.11 2.52 2.40
CA ILE A 181 -2.42 2.92 1.01
C ILE A 181 -3.93 3.23 0.95
N PRO A 182 -4.38 4.37 1.46
CA PRO A 182 -5.79 4.72 1.44
C PRO A 182 -6.19 5.39 0.13
N VAL A 183 -7.48 5.36 -0.17
CA VAL A 183 -8.07 6.33 -1.09
C VAL A 183 -7.76 7.74 -0.57
N THR A 184 -7.53 8.70 -1.48
CA THR A 184 -7.23 10.08 -1.05
C THR A 184 -8.34 10.65 -0.15
N PRO A 185 -7.99 11.43 0.87
CA PRO A 185 -8.98 12.11 1.71
C PRO A 185 -9.95 13.00 0.93
N ILE A 186 -9.57 13.52 -0.23
CA ILE A 186 -10.47 14.31 -1.09
C ILE A 186 -11.72 13.50 -1.44
N ILE A 187 -11.56 12.21 -1.74
CA ILE A 187 -12.71 11.33 -2.03
C ILE A 187 -13.58 11.18 -0.77
N TRP A 188 -13.00 10.72 0.32
CA TRP A 188 -13.78 10.37 1.51
C TRP A 188 -14.37 11.57 2.25
N GLU A 189 -13.68 12.71 2.23
CA GLU A 189 -14.12 13.91 2.95
C GLU A 189 -15.02 14.85 2.12
N GLN A 190 -14.95 14.78 0.79
CA GLN A 190 -15.64 15.72 -0.08
C GLN A 190 -16.50 15.07 -1.17
N LEU A 191 -15.94 14.14 -1.94
CA LEU A 191 -16.58 13.66 -3.17
C LEU A 191 -17.50 12.46 -2.93
N ASN A 192 -17.15 11.55 -2.02
CA ASN A 192 -17.95 10.39 -1.66
C ASN A 192 -17.81 10.08 -0.15
N ARG A 193 -18.45 10.89 0.66
CA ARG A 193 -18.42 10.76 2.12
C ARG A 193 -19.06 9.49 2.65
N SER A 194 -19.89 8.82 1.85
CA SER A 194 -20.53 7.56 2.23
C SER A 194 -19.62 6.35 2.06
N TRP A 195 -18.49 6.47 1.35
CA TRP A 195 -17.59 5.34 1.13
C TRP A 195 -16.96 4.87 2.44
N TRP A 196 -16.35 5.81 3.21
CA TRP A 196 -15.79 5.49 4.51
C TRP A 196 -15.95 6.67 5.48
N PRO A 197 -17.17 6.92 6.00
CA PRO A 197 -17.40 7.97 6.97
C PRO A 197 -16.59 7.73 8.25
N ASN A 198 -16.06 8.81 8.81
CA ASN A 198 -15.25 8.77 10.04
C ASN A 198 -14.03 7.85 9.96
N PHE A 199 -13.35 7.80 8.81
CA PHE A 199 -12.13 7.00 8.65
C PHE A 199 -11.11 7.29 9.77
N PRO A 200 -10.50 6.27 10.41
CA PRO A 200 -9.74 6.42 11.64
C PRO A 200 -8.31 6.94 11.40
N TYR A 201 -8.15 8.09 10.74
CA TYR A 201 -6.84 8.65 10.37
C TYR A 201 -5.85 8.73 11.54
N ARG A 202 -6.29 9.29 12.68
CA ARG A 202 -5.43 9.49 13.85
C ARG A 202 -4.99 8.19 14.49
N GLU A 203 -5.93 7.27 14.69
CA GLU A 203 -5.71 5.97 15.31
C GLU A 203 -4.79 5.10 14.45
N LEU A 204 -5.11 5.00 13.16
CA LEU A 204 -4.35 4.22 12.18
C LEU A 204 -2.91 4.74 12.07
N SER A 205 -2.72 6.06 12.13
CA SER A 205 -1.40 6.69 12.02
C SER A 205 -0.42 6.30 13.15
N ARG A 206 -0.90 5.68 14.24
CA ARG A 206 -0.04 5.16 15.33
C ARG A 206 0.68 3.86 14.99
N TYR A 207 0.28 3.22 13.90
CA TYR A 207 0.78 1.91 13.49
C TYR A 207 1.52 1.95 12.16
N MET A 208 1.39 3.02 11.38
CA MET A 208 1.95 3.18 10.05
C MET A 208 3.20 4.05 10.06
N ASP A 209 4.23 3.61 9.32
CA ASP A 209 5.48 4.34 9.13
C ASP A 209 5.39 5.34 7.96
N ALA A 210 4.55 5.06 6.96
CA ALA A 210 4.26 5.94 5.83
C ALA A 210 2.79 5.88 5.39
N TRP A 211 2.36 6.87 4.61
CA TRP A 211 1.04 6.95 4.01
C TRP A 211 1.15 7.20 2.51
N MET A 212 0.41 6.43 1.73
CA MET A 212 0.49 6.43 0.29
C MET A 212 -0.90 6.64 -0.32
N PRO A 213 -1.43 7.89 -0.32
CA PRO A 213 -2.78 8.15 -0.81
C PRO A 213 -2.87 7.92 -2.33
N MET A 214 -3.94 7.27 -2.78
CA MET A 214 -4.28 7.09 -4.20
C MET A 214 -4.79 8.42 -4.78
N ALA A 215 -3.88 9.26 -5.23
CA ALA A 215 -4.17 10.59 -5.77
C ALA A 215 -4.40 10.53 -7.30
N TYR A 216 -5.38 9.74 -7.74
CA TYR A 216 -5.70 9.49 -9.15
C TYR A 216 -6.49 10.64 -9.78
N TRP A 217 -5.83 11.78 -10.09
CA TRP A 217 -6.44 12.95 -10.73
C TRP A 217 -7.04 12.66 -12.10
N SER A 218 -6.49 11.67 -12.84
CA SER A 218 -6.95 11.33 -14.18
C SER A 218 -8.44 10.99 -14.23
N TYR A 219 -8.95 10.31 -13.21
CA TYR A 219 -10.38 10.01 -13.09
C TYR A 219 -11.27 11.22 -12.79
N ARG A 220 -10.68 12.38 -12.47
CA ARG A 220 -11.44 13.60 -12.13
C ARG A 220 -11.63 14.52 -13.33
N ARG A 221 -10.82 14.40 -14.39
CA ARG A 221 -10.83 15.30 -15.57
C ARG A 221 -12.18 15.38 -16.28
N ALA A 222 -12.92 14.29 -16.36
CA ALA A 222 -14.22 14.20 -17.03
C ALA A 222 -15.41 14.20 -16.05
N GLY A 223 -15.20 14.50 -14.77
CA GLY A 223 -16.22 14.39 -13.73
C GLY A 223 -16.90 15.71 -13.38
N SER A 224 -17.75 15.66 -12.35
CA SER A 224 -18.47 16.82 -11.79
C SER A 224 -17.56 17.80 -11.05
N PHE A 225 -16.31 17.47 -10.85
CA PHE A 225 -15.32 18.27 -10.10
C PHE A 225 -14.02 18.34 -10.91
N PRO A 226 -14.02 19.02 -12.09
CA PRO A 226 -12.88 19.05 -13.00
C PRO A 226 -11.63 19.75 -12.42
N GLU A 227 -11.78 20.59 -11.41
CA GLU A 227 -10.69 21.19 -10.67
C GLU A 227 -9.77 20.15 -10.03
N TRP A 228 -10.32 18.99 -9.62
CA TRP A 228 -9.56 17.88 -9.11
C TRP A 228 -8.85 17.05 -10.19
N GLY A 229 -9.02 17.39 -11.45
CA GLY A 229 -8.25 16.84 -12.58
C GLY A 229 -6.87 17.45 -12.74
N ASP A 230 -6.51 18.47 -11.96
CA ASP A 230 -5.18 19.07 -11.93
C ASP A 230 -4.20 18.22 -11.12
N PRO A 231 -3.10 17.71 -11.73
CA PRO A 231 -2.14 16.84 -11.05
C PRO A 231 -1.47 17.49 -9.85
N TYR A 232 -1.15 18.79 -9.95
CA TYR A 232 -0.52 19.53 -8.85
C TYR A 232 -1.48 19.67 -7.67
N LEU A 233 -2.66 20.25 -7.93
CA LEU A 233 -3.65 20.53 -6.89
C LEU A 233 -4.07 19.26 -6.15
N TYR A 234 -4.40 18.19 -6.91
CA TYR A 234 -4.87 16.94 -6.32
C TYR A 234 -3.81 16.25 -5.47
N THR A 235 -2.56 16.26 -5.96
CA THR A 235 -1.43 15.69 -5.22
C THR A 235 -1.13 16.48 -3.95
N ALA A 236 -1.02 17.82 -4.07
CA ALA A 236 -0.72 18.69 -2.94
C ALA A 236 -1.79 18.61 -1.83
N GLU A 237 -3.07 18.65 -2.22
CA GLU A 237 -4.18 18.52 -1.29
C GLU A 237 -4.25 17.14 -0.64
N SER A 238 -3.95 16.06 -1.37
CA SER A 238 -3.90 14.72 -0.81
C SER A 238 -2.87 14.62 0.32
N VAL A 239 -1.69 15.19 0.14
CA VAL A 239 -0.63 15.22 1.16
C VAL A 239 -1.03 16.10 2.36
N THR A 240 -1.49 17.32 2.10
CA THR A 240 -1.79 18.30 3.14
C THR A 240 -2.96 17.86 4.01
N ARG A 241 -4.01 17.30 3.40
CA ARG A 241 -5.18 16.79 4.14
C ARG A 241 -4.84 15.62 5.04
N LEU A 242 -4.03 14.67 4.57
CA LEU A 242 -3.58 13.56 5.42
C LEU A 242 -2.85 14.06 6.67
N ARG A 243 -1.96 15.04 6.53
CA ARG A 243 -1.26 15.64 7.68
C ARG A 243 -2.22 16.31 8.65
N THR A 244 -3.21 17.02 8.12
CA THR A 244 -4.24 17.67 8.93
C THR A 244 -5.12 16.65 9.66
N LEU A 245 -5.65 15.65 8.95
CA LEU A 245 -6.56 14.64 9.50
C LEU A 245 -5.89 13.71 10.51
N THR A 246 -4.63 13.36 10.27
CA THR A 246 -3.83 12.58 11.23
C THR A 246 -3.36 13.42 12.43
N GLY A 247 -3.39 14.75 12.32
CA GLY A 247 -2.82 15.67 13.31
C GLY A 247 -1.30 15.65 13.35
N ARG A 248 -0.62 15.26 12.26
CA ARG A 248 0.82 15.06 12.16
C ARG A 248 1.41 15.86 11.01
N PRO A 249 1.89 17.09 11.25
CA PRO A 249 2.41 17.96 10.19
C PRO A 249 3.60 17.37 9.42
N ASN A 250 4.38 16.49 10.06
CA ASN A 250 5.54 15.82 9.46
C ASN A 250 5.24 14.34 9.11
N LEU A 251 3.97 14.00 8.89
CA LEU A 251 3.61 12.65 8.46
C LEU A 251 4.36 12.30 7.17
N PRO A 252 5.08 11.16 7.11
CA PRO A 252 5.70 10.69 5.88
C PRO A 252 4.62 10.30 4.87
N VAL A 253 4.50 11.06 3.77
CA VAL A 253 3.53 10.81 2.71
C VAL A 253 4.23 10.59 1.38
N HIS A 254 3.82 9.55 0.67
CA HIS A 254 4.26 9.20 -0.68
C HIS A 254 3.00 9.13 -1.56
N PRO A 255 2.60 10.19 -2.27
CA PRO A 255 1.40 10.16 -3.09
C PRO A 255 1.56 9.21 -4.29
N ILE A 256 0.49 8.44 -4.58
CA ILE A 256 0.37 7.63 -5.77
C ILE A 256 -0.47 8.45 -6.76
N GLY A 257 0.19 9.03 -7.75
CA GLY A 257 -0.48 9.89 -8.70
C GLY A 257 -0.99 9.16 -9.92
N GLY A 258 -2.05 9.67 -10.50
CA GLY A 258 -2.65 9.32 -11.77
C GLY A 258 -2.77 7.83 -12.07
N GLU A 259 -3.80 7.42 -12.70
CA GLU A 259 -3.76 6.19 -13.47
C GLU A 259 -2.98 6.51 -14.74
N GLY A 260 -1.99 5.66 -15.09
CA GLY A 260 -0.95 6.00 -16.08
C GLY A 260 -1.45 6.18 -17.51
N THR A 261 -2.63 5.65 -17.86
CA THR A 261 -3.20 5.71 -19.21
C THR A 261 -3.41 7.16 -19.65
N GLY A 262 -2.74 7.55 -20.72
CA GLY A 262 -2.85 8.90 -21.25
C GLY A 262 -2.16 9.99 -20.43
N MET A 263 -1.35 9.64 -19.43
CA MET A 263 -0.55 10.59 -18.68
C MET A 263 0.45 11.28 -19.59
N THR A 264 0.52 12.60 -19.51
CA THR A 264 1.50 13.40 -20.25
C THR A 264 2.75 13.67 -19.41
N VAL A 265 3.82 14.10 -20.06
CA VAL A 265 5.05 14.54 -19.38
C VAL A 265 4.77 15.74 -18.48
N ASP A 266 3.87 16.66 -18.88
CA ASP A 266 3.46 17.81 -18.06
C ASP A 266 2.70 17.36 -16.80
N ASP A 267 1.79 16.40 -16.92
CA ASP A 267 1.10 15.83 -15.75
C ASP A 267 2.07 15.27 -14.71
N ALA A 268 3.05 14.49 -15.19
CA ALA A 268 4.07 13.90 -14.34
C ALA A 268 4.95 14.97 -13.67
N ALA A 269 5.33 16.01 -14.41
CA ALA A 269 6.10 17.12 -13.89
C ALA A 269 5.32 17.91 -12.81
N ARG A 270 4.05 18.22 -13.06
CA ARG A 270 3.18 18.92 -12.11
C ARG A 270 2.96 18.13 -10.82
N MET A 271 2.76 16.81 -10.91
CA MET A 271 2.71 15.92 -9.75
C MET A 271 4.03 15.95 -8.96
N ALA A 272 5.17 15.84 -9.67
CA ALA A 272 6.48 15.81 -9.03
C ALA A 272 6.80 17.14 -8.31
N ILE A 273 6.40 18.27 -8.89
CA ILE A 273 6.50 19.59 -8.25
C ILE A 273 5.63 19.63 -6.98
N ALA A 274 4.38 19.18 -7.04
CA ALA A 274 3.49 19.14 -5.88
C ALA A 274 4.04 18.29 -4.74
N ALA A 275 4.59 17.11 -5.07
CA ALA A 275 5.25 16.24 -4.09
C ALA A 275 6.46 16.95 -3.44
N SER A 276 7.27 17.66 -4.22
CA SER A 276 8.40 18.44 -3.73
C SER A 276 7.95 19.59 -2.83
N ASP A 277 6.99 20.40 -3.26
CA ASP A 277 6.52 21.60 -2.56
C ASP A 277 5.86 21.25 -1.23
N THR A 278 5.18 20.11 -1.18
CA THR A 278 4.57 19.60 0.05
C THR A 278 5.54 18.85 0.95
N GLY A 279 6.79 18.62 0.53
CA GLY A 279 7.75 17.80 1.29
C GLY A 279 7.28 16.36 1.44
N ALA A 280 6.70 15.77 0.40
CA ALA A 280 6.45 14.34 0.33
C ALA A 280 7.77 13.56 0.31
N ILE A 281 7.78 12.34 0.86
CA ILE A 281 9.00 11.53 0.96
C ILE A 281 9.36 10.84 -0.35
N GLY A 282 8.49 10.89 -1.35
CA GLY A 282 8.60 10.30 -2.67
C GLY A 282 7.31 10.45 -3.43
N GLY A 283 7.13 9.68 -4.48
CA GLY A 283 5.90 9.58 -5.25
C GLY A 283 6.01 8.52 -6.33
N SER A 284 4.88 8.06 -6.82
CA SER A 284 4.77 7.00 -7.81
C SER A 284 3.54 7.20 -8.68
N VAL A 285 3.47 6.46 -9.78
CA VAL A 285 2.32 6.42 -10.68
C VAL A 285 1.81 4.99 -10.73
N TYR A 286 0.51 4.79 -10.71
CA TYR A 286 -0.15 3.50 -10.85
C TYR A 286 -0.65 3.32 -12.28
N ASP A 287 -0.35 2.22 -12.96
CA ASP A 287 0.73 1.27 -12.71
C ASP A 287 1.80 1.42 -13.82
N ASP A 288 2.91 0.69 -13.68
CA ASP A 288 4.03 0.76 -14.65
C ASP A 288 3.63 0.30 -16.05
N ARG A 289 2.82 -0.76 -16.16
CA ARG A 289 2.42 -1.36 -17.44
C ARG A 289 1.70 -0.39 -18.36
N ILE A 290 0.83 0.45 -17.80
CA ILE A 290 0.03 1.41 -18.55
C ILE A 290 0.63 2.83 -18.56
N THR A 291 1.74 3.03 -17.84
CA THR A 291 2.43 4.32 -17.77
C THR A 291 3.36 4.51 -18.97
N PRO A 292 3.20 5.58 -19.76
CA PRO A 292 4.11 5.86 -20.85
C PRO A 292 5.54 6.04 -20.35
N GLN A 293 6.51 5.35 -20.95
CA GLN A 293 7.91 5.41 -20.51
C GLN A 293 8.50 6.85 -20.56
N ALA A 294 7.97 7.69 -21.43
CA ALA A 294 8.39 9.08 -21.58
C ALA A 294 8.12 9.95 -20.32
N VAL A 295 7.25 9.52 -19.40
CA VAL A 295 6.94 10.31 -18.19
C VAL A 295 7.96 10.12 -17.08
N TYR A 296 8.68 9.00 -17.03
CA TYR A 296 9.64 8.70 -15.95
C TYR A 296 10.74 9.76 -15.75
N PRO A 297 11.32 10.39 -16.80
CA PRO A 297 12.26 11.48 -16.62
C PRO A 297 11.67 12.68 -15.85
N ALA A 298 10.39 13.04 -16.11
CA ALA A 298 9.72 14.14 -15.43
C ALA A 298 9.45 13.84 -13.94
N LEU A 299 9.21 12.57 -13.59
CA LEU A 299 9.10 12.10 -12.21
C LEU A 299 10.44 12.12 -11.46
N GLY A 300 11.56 12.35 -12.15
CA GLY A 300 12.89 12.34 -11.57
C GLY A 300 13.12 13.35 -10.43
N PHE A 301 12.30 14.40 -10.32
CA PHE A 301 12.32 15.31 -9.17
C PHE A 301 12.01 14.60 -7.84
N MET A 302 11.23 13.53 -7.86
CA MET A 302 10.93 12.73 -6.67
C MET A 302 12.16 12.02 -6.10
N ARG A 303 13.15 11.70 -6.94
CA ARG A 303 14.43 11.12 -6.51
C ARG A 303 15.28 12.10 -5.69
N ARG A 304 15.18 13.41 -5.94
CA ARG A 304 15.97 14.44 -5.26
C ARG A 304 15.52 14.73 -3.84
N ALA A 305 14.27 14.41 -3.49
CA ALA A 305 13.75 14.58 -2.14
C ALA A 305 14.43 13.67 -1.09
N GLN A 306 15.30 12.74 -1.52
CA GLN A 306 16.04 11.85 -0.63
C GLN A 306 17.38 12.41 -0.09
N VAL A 307 17.85 13.54 -0.62
CA VAL A 307 19.22 14.04 -0.36
C VAL A 307 19.24 15.15 0.70
N LYS A 308 18.14 15.38 1.39
CA LYS A 308 18.09 16.36 2.49
C LYS A 308 18.00 15.71 3.87
#